data_1dda15b0a30d4ae2b58d5118d3be442a
#
_entry.id   1dda15b0a30d4ae2b58d5118d3be442a
#
_cell.length_a   1.000
_cell.length_b   1.000
_cell.length_c   1.000
_cell.angle_alpha   90.00
_cell.angle_beta   90.00
_cell.angle_gamma   90.00
#
_symmetry.space_group_name_H-M   'P 1'
#
loop_
_entity.id
_entity.type
_entity.pdbx_description
1 polymer ?
#
loop_
_entity_poly.entity_id
_entity_poly.type
_entity_poly.pdbx_seq_one_letter_code
_entity_poly.pdbx_strand_id
1 'polypeptide(L)'
;MKLEWPTIIFMLAMHCLAIVALQPQYWSWGVIVVFFFLSVLTGCLGVTLGYHRLLSHRAFKTPRWLERFFATCGALSAEYGPIEWVTVHREHHKYSDTDLDPHDINKGFWWAHFGWMMVDVPALEDKSKLAPDLVRDPYYMWLHDYYLWLQLPLGLLLYSLGGWAFVLWGIPLRLVAVYHLTWCINSVAHTWGTQPLDSGDNSRNNPILGIIAFGEGWHNNHHAHPSSAKQGLQGQFDLTWYIILTLEKLGLAKNIRLPS
;
A
#
# COMPACT_ATOMS: atom_id res chain seq x y z
N MET A 1 -0.69 -15.03 -21.48
CA MET A 1 0.05 -14.37 -20.38
C MET A 1 1.04 -15.39 -19.83
N LYS A 2 2.29 -15.01 -19.57
CA LYS A 2 3.28 -15.86 -18.90
C LYS A 2 3.10 -15.74 -17.39
N LEU A 3 3.38 -16.82 -16.66
CA LEU A 3 3.34 -16.79 -15.19
C LEU A 3 4.60 -16.13 -14.62
N GLU A 4 4.41 -15.26 -13.65
CA GLU A 4 5.47 -14.61 -12.86
C GLU A 4 5.90 -15.50 -11.69
N TRP A 5 6.67 -16.54 -12.00
CA TRP A 5 7.10 -17.55 -11.01
C TRP A 5 7.81 -16.96 -9.79
N PRO A 6 8.70 -15.95 -9.89
CA PRO A 6 9.32 -15.36 -8.71
C PRO A 6 8.29 -14.80 -7.73
N THR A 7 7.29 -14.07 -8.23
CA THR A 7 6.19 -13.50 -7.44
C THR A 7 5.35 -14.62 -6.81
N ILE A 8 4.97 -15.63 -7.59
CA ILE A 8 4.18 -16.76 -7.11
C ILE A 8 4.90 -17.49 -5.98
N ILE A 9 6.19 -17.82 -6.17
CA ILE A 9 7.00 -18.54 -5.16
C ILE A 9 7.15 -17.69 -3.90
N PHE A 10 7.44 -16.39 -4.04
CA PHE A 10 7.55 -15.48 -2.92
C PHE A 10 6.23 -15.40 -2.13
N MET A 11 5.10 -15.23 -2.81
CA MET A 11 3.78 -15.15 -2.17
C MET A 11 3.43 -16.45 -1.44
N LEU A 12 3.63 -17.61 -2.06
CA LEU A 12 3.42 -18.91 -1.43
C LEU A 12 4.30 -19.08 -0.19
N ALA A 13 5.59 -18.73 -0.28
CA ALA A 13 6.50 -18.81 0.86
C ALA A 13 6.04 -17.92 2.03
N MET A 14 5.64 -16.66 1.75
CA MET A 14 5.16 -15.75 2.79
C MET A 14 3.87 -16.27 3.46
N HIS A 15 2.92 -16.81 2.69
CA HIS A 15 1.69 -17.38 3.25
C HIS A 15 1.96 -18.64 4.08
N CYS A 16 2.82 -19.54 3.62
CA CYS A 16 3.23 -20.73 4.41
C CYS A 16 3.90 -20.31 5.72
N LEU A 17 4.83 -19.35 5.69
CA LEU A 17 5.49 -18.84 6.90
C LEU A 17 4.52 -18.09 7.83
N ALA A 18 3.54 -17.38 7.29
CA ALA A 18 2.48 -16.74 8.06
C ALA A 18 1.63 -17.77 8.83
N ILE A 19 1.31 -18.93 8.21
CA ILE A 19 0.64 -20.04 8.89
C ILE A 19 1.53 -20.61 10.01
N VAL A 20 2.83 -20.76 9.77
CA VAL A 20 3.80 -21.20 10.81
C VAL A 20 3.82 -20.19 11.97
N ALA A 21 3.77 -18.89 11.70
CA ALA A 21 3.76 -17.86 12.74
C ALA A 21 2.59 -18.00 13.73
N LEU A 22 1.45 -18.53 13.29
CA LEU A 22 0.25 -18.69 14.12
C LEU A 22 0.31 -19.90 15.09
N GLN A 23 1.37 -20.72 15.02
CA GLN A 23 1.53 -21.84 15.94
C GLN A 23 1.77 -21.36 17.38
N PRO A 24 1.22 -22.05 18.40
CA PRO A 24 1.22 -21.58 19.80
C PRO A 24 2.60 -21.22 20.37
N GLN A 25 3.66 -21.92 19.95
CA GLN A 25 5.03 -21.65 20.42
C GLN A 25 5.60 -20.29 20.01
N TYR A 26 5.02 -19.65 19.00
CA TYR A 26 5.44 -18.32 18.52
C TYR A 26 4.54 -17.18 19.03
N TRP A 27 3.63 -17.46 19.96
CA TRP A 27 2.67 -16.49 20.45
C TRP A 27 3.15 -15.82 21.74
N SER A 28 3.06 -14.52 21.80
CA SER A 28 3.27 -13.70 23.00
C SER A 28 2.68 -12.30 22.82
N TRP A 29 2.49 -11.55 23.89
CA TRP A 29 2.07 -10.14 23.78
C TRP A 29 3.08 -9.29 23.00
N GLY A 30 4.38 -9.59 23.11
CA GLY A 30 5.44 -8.90 22.36
C GLY A 30 5.28 -9.02 20.86
N VAL A 31 4.93 -10.22 20.32
CA VAL A 31 4.75 -10.39 18.87
C VAL A 31 3.51 -9.65 18.36
N ILE A 32 2.45 -9.54 19.17
CA ILE A 32 1.26 -8.75 18.82
C ILE A 32 1.63 -7.28 18.67
N VAL A 33 2.38 -6.72 19.63
CA VAL A 33 2.87 -5.35 19.56
C VAL A 33 3.73 -5.12 18.32
N VAL A 34 4.67 -6.02 18.03
CA VAL A 34 5.52 -5.96 16.84
C VAL A 34 4.68 -5.99 15.55
N PHE A 35 3.71 -6.92 15.47
CA PHE A 35 2.82 -7.05 14.32
C PHE A 35 2.05 -5.75 14.04
N PHE A 36 1.35 -5.21 15.04
CA PHE A 36 0.56 -3.99 14.85
C PHE A 36 1.44 -2.77 14.60
N PHE A 37 2.55 -2.62 15.33
CA PHE A 37 3.49 -1.53 15.12
C PHE A 37 4.03 -1.52 13.68
N LEU A 38 4.52 -2.65 13.19
CA LEU A 38 5.05 -2.76 11.83
C LEU A 38 3.94 -2.67 10.77
N SER A 39 2.72 -3.13 11.06
CA SER A 39 1.59 -2.95 10.14
C SER A 39 1.22 -1.47 9.98
N VAL A 40 1.20 -0.70 11.07
CA VAL A 40 1.00 0.75 11.00
C VAL A 40 2.17 1.43 10.32
N LEU A 41 3.41 1.06 10.66
CA LEU A 41 4.61 1.66 10.05
C LEU A 41 4.65 1.45 8.54
N THR A 42 4.38 0.23 8.07
CA THR A 42 4.50 -0.11 6.64
C THR A 42 3.21 0.12 5.86
N GLY A 43 2.06 -0.28 6.39
CA GLY A 43 0.76 -0.09 5.76
C GLY A 43 0.28 1.37 5.83
N CYS A 44 0.18 1.95 7.04
CA CYS A 44 -0.32 3.31 7.19
C CYS A 44 0.69 4.37 6.75
N LEU A 45 1.87 4.44 7.39
CA LEU A 45 2.85 5.48 7.06
C LEU A 45 3.57 5.22 5.73
N GLY A 46 3.80 3.95 5.38
CA GLY A 46 4.51 3.57 4.16
C GLY A 46 3.61 3.59 2.93
N VAL A 47 2.60 2.71 2.89
CA VAL A 47 1.74 2.55 1.70
C VAL A 47 0.74 3.69 1.60
N THR A 48 -0.15 3.88 2.59
CA THR A 48 -1.27 4.82 2.41
C THR A 48 -0.81 6.28 2.44
N LEU A 49 0.03 6.68 3.39
CA LEU A 49 0.52 8.05 3.46
C LEU A 49 1.66 8.29 2.45
N GLY A 50 2.68 7.40 2.42
CA GLY A 50 3.89 7.57 1.63
C GLY A 50 3.67 7.30 0.15
N TYR A 51 3.44 6.05 -0.23
CA TYR A 51 3.32 5.68 -1.64
C TYR A 51 2.06 6.27 -2.29
N HIS A 52 0.92 6.16 -1.61
CA HIS A 52 -0.36 6.54 -2.17
C HIS A 52 -0.56 8.07 -2.18
N ARG A 53 -0.78 8.69 -0.99
CA ARG A 53 -1.17 10.12 -0.95
C ARG A 53 -0.02 11.07 -1.25
N LEU A 54 1.21 10.77 -0.80
CA LEU A 54 2.35 11.67 -0.99
C LEU A 54 3.00 11.49 -2.35
N LEU A 55 3.42 10.28 -2.75
CA LEU A 55 4.17 10.06 -3.99
C LEU A 55 3.27 9.92 -5.21
N SER A 56 2.17 9.13 -5.14
CA SER A 56 1.29 8.92 -6.31
C SER A 56 0.47 10.15 -6.63
N HIS A 57 -0.30 10.65 -5.65
CA HIS A 57 -1.24 11.76 -5.85
C HIS A 57 -0.65 13.14 -5.57
N ARG A 58 0.53 13.20 -4.93
CA ARG A 58 1.15 14.49 -4.55
C ARG A 58 0.17 15.40 -3.81
N ALA A 59 -0.65 14.78 -2.94
CA ALA A 59 -1.75 15.43 -2.24
C ALA A 59 -1.28 16.49 -1.21
N PHE A 60 -0.03 16.41 -0.82
CA PHE A 60 0.66 17.37 0.06
C PHE A 60 2.17 17.32 -0.17
N LYS A 61 2.93 18.18 0.51
CA LYS A 61 4.41 18.20 0.47
C LYS A 61 4.99 18.06 1.87
N THR A 62 6.14 17.40 1.98
CA THR A 62 6.93 17.27 3.22
C THR A 62 8.38 17.65 2.95
N PRO A 63 9.20 17.89 4.01
CA PRO A 63 10.65 17.93 3.86
C PRO A 63 11.18 16.63 3.26
N ARG A 64 12.24 16.73 2.45
CA ARG A 64 12.79 15.60 1.67
C ARG A 64 13.17 14.38 2.53
N TRP A 65 13.73 14.61 3.70
CA TRP A 65 14.09 13.52 4.61
C TRP A 65 12.87 12.72 5.09
N LEU A 66 11.74 13.42 5.34
CA LEU A 66 10.50 12.80 5.79
C LEU A 66 9.79 12.07 4.64
N GLU A 67 9.82 12.63 3.42
CA GLU A 67 9.35 11.97 2.20
C GLU A 67 10.09 10.64 1.99
N ARG A 68 11.42 10.66 2.11
CA ARG A 68 12.27 9.46 1.99
C ARG A 68 12.00 8.45 3.12
N PHE A 69 11.76 8.92 4.34
CA PHE A 69 11.37 8.06 5.45
C PHE A 69 10.06 7.31 5.14
N PHE A 70 9.01 8.01 4.71
CA PHE A 70 7.75 7.37 4.35
C PHE A 70 7.90 6.42 3.16
N ALA A 71 8.69 6.78 2.17
CA ALA A 71 8.99 5.89 1.04
C ALA A 71 9.73 4.61 1.49
N THR A 72 10.66 4.72 2.45
CA THR A 72 11.34 3.55 3.03
C THR A 72 10.36 2.66 3.81
N CYS A 73 9.45 3.27 4.58
CA CYS A 73 8.38 2.53 5.25
C CYS A 73 7.49 1.77 4.24
N GLY A 74 7.19 2.40 3.08
CA GLY A 74 6.48 1.75 1.98
C GLY A 74 7.26 0.58 1.37
N ALA A 75 8.56 0.76 1.15
CA ALA A 75 9.43 -0.31 0.64
C ALA A 75 9.51 -1.51 1.61
N LEU A 76 9.41 -1.28 2.92
CA LEU A 76 9.34 -2.32 3.93
C LEU A 76 8.01 -3.12 3.91
N SER A 77 6.97 -2.64 3.22
CA SER A 77 5.77 -3.46 2.96
C SER A 77 6.02 -4.59 1.98
N ALA A 78 7.11 -4.51 1.20
CA ALA A 78 7.44 -5.42 0.10
C ALA A 78 6.33 -5.56 -0.98
N GLU A 79 5.48 -4.52 -1.11
CA GLU A 79 4.48 -4.38 -2.17
C GLU A 79 5.06 -3.66 -3.40
N TYR A 80 6.14 -4.14 -3.95
CA TYR A 80 6.98 -3.47 -4.95
C TYR A 80 7.84 -2.31 -4.39
N GLY A 81 8.83 -1.90 -5.18
CA GLY A 81 9.55 -0.65 -4.93
C GLY A 81 8.71 0.58 -5.31
N PRO A 82 9.10 1.79 -4.86
CA PRO A 82 8.28 2.99 -4.99
C PRO A 82 7.92 3.36 -6.44
N ILE A 83 8.81 3.10 -7.39
CA ILE A 83 8.59 3.43 -8.80
C ILE A 83 7.49 2.55 -9.39
N GLU A 84 7.56 1.23 -9.16
CA GLU A 84 6.54 0.28 -9.64
C GLU A 84 5.18 0.56 -9.03
N TRP A 85 5.13 0.66 -7.70
CA TRP A 85 3.88 0.90 -6.98
C TRP A 85 3.18 2.17 -7.46
N VAL A 86 3.93 3.28 -7.56
CA VAL A 86 3.38 4.57 -8.03
C VAL A 86 2.95 4.50 -9.48
N THR A 87 3.70 3.79 -10.33
CA THR A 87 3.36 3.62 -11.75
C THR A 87 2.05 2.84 -11.90
N VAL A 88 1.94 1.68 -11.26
CA VAL A 88 0.72 0.85 -11.28
C VAL A 88 -0.49 1.65 -10.79
N HIS A 89 -0.34 2.38 -9.69
CA HIS A 89 -1.43 3.15 -9.11
C HIS A 89 -1.88 4.33 -9.99
N ARG A 90 -0.93 5.04 -10.61
CA ARG A 90 -1.27 6.13 -11.56
C ARG A 90 -1.91 5.58 -12.83
N GLU A 91 -1.49 4.39 -13.29
CA GLU A 91 -2.10 3.71 -14.42
C GLU A 91 -3.53 3.27 -14.12
N HIS A 92 -3.76 2.71 -12.92
CA HIS A 92 -5.08 2.38 -12.43
C HIS A 92 -6.02 3.61 -12.45
N HIS A 93 -5.62 4.73 -11.88
CA HIS A 93 -6.45 5.96 -11.90
C HIS A 93 -6.70 6.50 -13.32
N LYS A 94 -5.77 6.27 -14.24
CA LYS A 94 -5.94 6.71 -15.63
C LYS A 94 -6.94 5.85 -16.41
N TYR A 95 -7.02 4.56 -16.07
CA TYR A 95 -7.76 3.55 -16.83
C TYR A 95 -8.73 2.73 -15.96
N SER A 96 -9.08 3.22 -14.79
CA SER A 96 -9.85 2.49 -13.78
C SER A 96 -11.02 1.71 -14.37
N ASP A 97 -11.06 0.41 -14.04
CA ASP A 97 -12.09 -0.55 -14.46
C ASP A 97 -12.26 -0.69 -16.00
N THR A 98 -11.20 -0.45 -16.77
CA THR A 98 -11.13 -0.74 -18.20
C THR A 98 -10.14 -1.87 -18.49
N ASP A 99 -10.11 -2.36 -19.73
CA ASP A 99 -9.16 -3.42 -20.16
C ASP A 99 -7.68 -3.07 -19.96
N LEU A 100 -7.36 -1.77 -19.86
CA LEU A 100 -6.00 -1.26 -19.61
C LEU A 100 -5.67 -1.11 -18.12
N ASP A 101 -6.65 -1.29 -17.23
CA ASP A 101 -6.40 -1.28 -15.79
C ASP A 101 -5.63 -2.55 -15.39
N PRO A 102 -4.47 -2.44 -14.70
CA PRO A 102 -3.70 -3.59 -14.25
C PRO A 102 -4.53 -4.58 -13.42
N HIS A 103 -5.37 -4.08 -12.54
CA HIS A 103 -6.22 -4.89 -11.65
C HIS A 103 -7.72 -4.68 -11.88
N ASP A 104 -8.12 -4.57 -13.14
CA ASP A 104 -9.49 -4.41 -13.59
C ASP A 104 -10.45 -5.42 -12.93
N ILE A 105 -11.42 -4.90 -12.16
CA ILE A 105 -12.43 -5.71 -11.45
C ILE A 105 -13.36 -6.46 -12.40
N ASN A 106 -13.54 -5.98 -13.63
CA ASN A 106 -14.35 -6.63 -14.63
C ASN A 106 -13.76 -7.96 -15.13
N LYS A 107 -12.44 -8.17 -14.93
CA LYS A 107 -11.77 -9.47 -15.14
C LYS A 107 -12.03 -10.47 -14.01
N GLY A 108 -12.70 -10.03 -12.95
CA GLY A 108 -13.14 -10.83 -11.83
C GLY A 108 -12.46 -10.48 -10.50
N PHE A 109 -13.15 -10.82 -9.40
CA PHE A 109 -12.70 -10.48 -8.03
C PHE A 109 -11.28 -10.95 -7.71
N TRP A 110 -10.97 -12.22 -8.01
CA TRP A 110 -9.65 -12.79 -7.71
C TRP A 110 -8.55 -12.24 -8.61
N TRP A 111 -8.90 -11.81 -9.84
CA TRP A 111 -7.97 -11.08 -10.69
C TRP A 111 -7.59 -9.77 -10.04
N ALA A 112 -8.56 -8.93 -9.69
CA ALA A 112 -8.30 -7.64 -9.06
C ALA A 112 -7.59 -7.78 -7.70
N HIS A 113 -7.93 -8.83 -6.93
CA HIS A 113 -7.35 -9.05 -5.60
C HIS A 113 -5.85 -9.38 -5.69
N PHE A 114 -5.45 -10.42 -6.43
CA PHE A 114 -4.04 -10.82 -6.53
C PHE A 114 -3.64 -11.41 -7.88
N GLY A 115 -4.57 -11.85 -8.71
CA GLY A 115 -4.29 -12.61 -9.94
C GLY A 115 -3.43 -11.83 -10.94
N TRP A 116 -3.64 -10.52 -11.03
CA TRP A 116 -2.90 -9.65 -11.92
C TRP A 116 -1.39 -9.65 -11.67
N MET A 117 -0.95 -9.83 -10.44
CA MET A 117 0.49 -9.89 -10.07
C MET A 117 1.13 -11.24 -10.37
N MET A 118 0.32 -12.29 -10.61
CA MET A 118 0.81 -13.67 -10.88
C MET A 118 1.18 -13.90 -12.34
N VAL A 119 0.96 -12.90 -13.19
CA VAL A 119 1.21 -12.97 -14.63
C VAL A 119 1.97 -11.75 -15.12
N ASP A 120 2.76 -11.96 -16.17
CA ASP A 120 3.37 -10.88 -16.92
C ASP A 120 2.26 -10.09 -17.63
N VAL A 121 2.00 -8.88 -17.16
CA VAL A 121 1.02 -7.96 -17.74
C VAL A 121 1.76 -7.01 -18.70
N PRO A 122 1.63 -7.19 -20.04
CA PRO A 122 2.40 -6.41 -21.01
C PRO A 122 2.08 -4.91 -21.04
N ALA A 123 1.05 -4.47 -20.31
CA ALA A 123 0.43 -3.17 -20.48
C ALA A 123 0.90 -2.09 -19.49
N LEU A 124 1.91 -2.34 -18.68
CA LEU A 124 2.48 -1.24 -17.88
C LEU A 124 3.17 -0.25 -18.81
N GLU A 125 2.61 0.94 -18.89
CA GLU A 125 3.25 2.05 -19.61
C GLU A 125 4.68 2.27 -19.08
N ASP A 126 5.53 2.81 -19.93
CA ASP A 126 6.90 3.16 -19.56
C ASP A 126 6.90 3.96 -18.24
N LYS A 127 7.52 3.39 -17.21
CA LYS A 127 7.65 3.97 -15.86
C LYS A 127 8.21 5.40 -15.90
N SER A 128 9.06 5.71 -16.89
CA SER A 128 9.60 7.05 -17.11
C SER A 128 8.52 8.07 -17.49
N LYS A 129 7.39 7.64 -18.03
CA LYS A 129 6.25 8.51 -18.38
C LYS A 129 5.29 8.71 -17.22
N LEU A 130 5.01 7.66 -16.47
CA LEU A 130 4.05 7.72 -15.35
C LEU A 130 4.67 8.21 -14.03
N ALA A 131 5.93 7.89 -13.76
CA ALA A 131 6.64 8.30 -12.56
C ALA A 131 7.98 9.02 -12.84
N PRO A 132 8.03 10.05 -13.73
CA PRO A 132 9.26 10.72 -14.15
C PRO A 132 9.98 11.42 -13.02
N ASP A 133 9.26 11.81 -12.00
CA ASP A 133 9.74 12.42 -10.77
C ASP A 133 10.53 11.45 -9.88
N LEU A 134 10.15 10.18 -9.87
CA LEU A 134 10.82 9.14 -9.08
C LEU A 134 12.00 8.52 -9.83
N VAL A 135 11.82 8.23 -11.12
CA VAL A 135 12.88 7.63 -11.96
C VAL A 135 14.13 8.51 -12.06
N ARG A 136 13.99 9.84 -11.93
CA ARG A 136 15.12 10.77 -11.97
C ARG A 136 15.86 10.90 -10.65
N ASP A 137 15.32 10.40 -9.54
CA ASP A 137 15.95 10.50 -8.23
C ASP A 137 16.71 9.21 -7.90
N PRO A 138 18.05 9.28 -7.73
CA PRO A 138 18.86 8.10 -7.41
C PRO A 138 18.43 7.37 -6.14
N TYR A 139 17.84 8.07 -5.17
CA TYR A 139 17.33 7.45 -3.95
C TYR A 139 16.15 6.51 -4.25
N TYR A 140 15.17 6.95 -5.06
CA TYR A 140 14.03 6.11 -5.41
C TYR A 140 14.41 4.98 -6.34
N MET A 141 15.38 5.18 -7.23
CA MET A 141 15.97 4.11 -8.05
C MET A 141 16.57 3.03 -7.15
N TRP A 142 17.46 3.44 -6.23
CA TRP A 142 18.07 2.51 -5.28
C TRP A 142 17.02 1.78 -4.45
N LEU A 143 16.03 2.51 -3.89
CA LEU A 143 14.98 1.93 -3.08
C LEU A 143 14.10 0.96 -3.88
N HIS A 144 13.86 1.23 -5.16
CA HIS A 144 13.14 0.37 -6.08
C HIS A 144 13.89 -0.94 -6.36
N ASP A 145 15.19 -0.85 -6.59
CA ASP A 145 16.00 -2.03 -6.92
C ASP A 145 16.25 -2.93 -5.70
N TYR A 146 16.29 -2.35 -4.50
CA TYR A 146 16.70 -3.05 -3.27
C TYR A 146 15.62 -3.19 -2.20
N TYR A 147 14.36 -2.88 -2.48
CA TYR A 147 13.28 -2.89 -1.46
C TYR A 147 13.13 -4.23 -0.73
N LEU A 148 13.28 -5.38 -1.40
CA LEU A 148 13.20 -6.69 -0.74
C LEU A 148 14.37 -6.93 0.22
N TRP A 149 15.55 -6.39 -0.07
CA TRP A 149 16.73 -6.55 0.77
C TRP A 149 16.59 -5.84 2.12
N LEU A 150 15.67 -4.89 2.25
CA LEU A 150 15.36 -4.22 3.52
C LEU A 150 14.79 -5.20 4.57
N GLN A 151 14.25 -6.34 4.14
CA GLN A 151 13.78 -7.37 5.06
C GLN A 151 14.93 -8.03 5.84
N LEU A 152 16.16 -8.04 5.31
CA LEU A 152 17.31 -8.65 6.00
C LEU A 152 17.71 -7.88 7.28
N PRO A 153 18.02 -6.57 7.25
CA PRO A 153 18.33 -5.83 8.48
C PRO A 153 17.13 -5.80 9.44
N LEU A 154 15.89 -5.72 8.93
CA LEU A 154 14.70 -5.84 9.78
C LEU A 154 14.63 -7.21 10.45
N GLY A 155 14.86 -8.30 9.71
CA GLY A 155 14.86 -9.66 10.24
C GLY A 155 15.93 -9.87 11.30
N LEU A 156 17.14 -9.37 11.08
CA LEU A 156 18.22 -9.41 12.08
C LEU A 156 17.86 -8.65 13.37
N LEU A 157 17.29 -7.45 13.23
CA LEU A 157 16.80 -6.67 14.37
C LEU A 157 15.71 -7.43 15.12
N LEU A 158 14.70 -7.94 14.44
CA LEU A 158 13.60 -8.68 15.07
C LEU A 158 14.10 -9.95 15.76
N TYR A 159 15.02 -10.67 15.12
CA TYR A 159 15.63 -11.85 15.74
C TYR A 159 16.40 -11.51 17.02
N SER A 160 17.16 -10.44 17.02
CA SER A 160 17.90 -9.99 18.20
C SER A 160 16.99 -9.56 19.37
N LEU A 161 15.78 -9.06 19.07
CA LEU A 161 14.82 -8.60 20.07
C LEU A 161 13.93 -9.71 20.63
N GLY A 162 13.58 -10.73 19.86
CA GLY A 162 12.63 -11.75 20.28
C GLY A 162 12.70 -13.07 19.50
N GLY A 163 13.84 -13.35 18.86
CA GLY A 163 14.07 -14.61 18.14
C GLY A 163 13.12 -14.81 16.96
N TRP A 164 12.91 -16.07 16.59
CA TRP A 164 12.08 -16.45 15.44
C TRP A 164 10.62 -16.02 15.57
N ALA A 165 10.08 -15.93 16.79
CA ALA A 165 8.71 -15.46 16.99
C ALA A 165 8.51 -14.03 16.44
N PHE A 166 9.45 -13.12 16.74
CA PHE A 166 9.40 -11.73 16.27
C PHE A 166 9.61 -11.67 14.75
N VAL A 167 10.51 -12.48 14.20
CA VAL A 167 10.73 -12.56 12.73
C VAL A 167 9.46 -13.01 12.02
N LEU A 168 8.85 -14.11 12.47
CA LEU A 168 7.67 -14.70 11.83
C LEU A 168 6.44 -13.78 11.89
N TRP A 169 6.22 -13.09 13.01
CA TRP A 169 5.13 -12.14 13.15
C TRP A 169 5.41 -10.79 12.48
N GLY A 170 6.65 -10.30 12.56
CA GLY A 170 7.04 -8.99 12.03
C GLY A 170 7.32 -8.98 10.53
N ILE A 171 7.60 -10.13 9.90
CA ILE A 171 7.82 -10.22 8.46
C ILE A 171 6.68 -10.99 7.78
N PRO A 172 6.66 -12.33 7.69
CA PRO A 172 5.69 -13.00 6.83
C PRO A 172 4.24 -12.76 7.25
N LEU A 173 3.89 -12.85 8.53
CA LEU A 173 2.50 -12.65 8.96
C LEU A 173 2.04 -11.21 8.72
N ARG A 174 2.88 -10.22 9.05
CA ARG A 174 2.61 -8.82 8.79
C ARG A 174 2.51 -8.52 7.30
N LEU A 175 3.43 -9.05 6.46
CA LEU A 175 3.38 -8.86 5.01
C LEU A 175 2.06 -9.38 4.45
N VAL A 176 1.68 -10.62 4.76
CA VAL A 176 0.42 -11.22 4.29
C VAL A 176 -0.79 -10.39 4.72
N ALA A 177 -0.84 -9.93 5.98
CA ALA A 177 -1.93 -9.10 6.45
C ALA A 177 -2.03 -7.76 5.70
N VAL A 178 -0.90 -7.06 5.52
CA VAL A 178 -0.86 -5.78 4.80
C VAL A 178 -1.21 -5.97 3.32
N TYR A 179 -0.71 -7.02 2.67
CA TYR A 179 -1.07 -7.36 1.29
C TYR A 179 -2.57 -7.52 1.10
N HIS A 180 -3.21 -8.35 1.92
CA HIS A 180 -4.65 -8.55 1.79
C HIS A 180 -5.44 -7.28 2.08
N LEU A 181 -4.98 -6.40 2.98
CA LEU A 181 -5.62 -5.10 3.18
C LEU A 181 -5.54 -4.23 1.92
N THR A 182 -4.36 -4.12 1.31
CA THR A 182 -4.16 -3.35 0.07
C THR A 182 -4.96 -3.97 -1.09
N TRP A 183 -4.89 -5.29 -1.26
CA TRP A 183 -5.62 -5.98 -2.33
C TRP A 183 -7.15 -5.94 -2.17
N CYS A 184 -7.65 -5.83 -0.93
CA CYS A 184 -9.06 -5.57 -0.68
C CYS A 184 -9.51 -4.20 -1.21
N ILE A 185 -8.62 -3.22 -1.30
CA ILE A 185 -8.95 -1.95 -1.92
C ILE A 185 -9.24 -2.16 -3.42
N ASN A 186 -8.42 -2.94 -4.11
CA ASN A 186 -8.60 -3.22 -5.54
C ASN A 186 -9.84 -4.09 -5.82
N SER A 187 -10.18 -5.03 -4.92
CA SER A 187 -11.26 -6.00 -5.13
C SER A 187 -12.54 -5.65 -4.39
N VAL A 188 -12.50 -5.58 -3.05
CA VAL A 188 -13.68 -5.33 -2.21
C VAL A 188 -14.22 -3.92 -2.42
N ALA A 189 -13.34 -2.90 -2.45
CA ALA A 189 -13.76 -1.52 -2.62
C ALA A 189 -14.12 -1.15 -4.09
N HIS A 190 -14.00 -2.08 -5.04
CA HIS A 190 -14.59 -1.98 -6.39
C HIS A 190 -15.82 -2.90 -6.57
N THR A 191 -16.23 -3.64 -5.51
CA THR A 191 -17.37 -4.58 -5.58
C THR A 191 -18.45 -4.27 -4.55
N TRP A 192 -18.07 -4.01 -3.29
CA TRP A 192 -19.01 -3.88 -2.17
C TRP A 192 -18.85 -2.57 -1.42
N GLY A 193 -19.95 -1.87 -1.25
CA GLY A 193 -20.02 -0.60 -0.55
C GLY A 193 -21.00 0.38 -1.20
N THR A 194 -20.91 1.64 -0.78
CA THR A 194 -21.73 2.73 -1.32
C THR A 194 -20.94 3.54 -2.35
N GLN A 195 -21.65 4.12 -3.32
CA GLN A 195 -21.07 4.99 -4.36
C GLN A 195 -21.82 6.32 -4.38
N PRO A 196 -21.56 7.20 -3.38
CA PRO A 196 -22.27 8.46 -3.26
C PRO A 196 -21.83 9.53 -4.27
N LEU A 197 -20.63 9.37 -4.86
CA LEU A 197 -20.07 10.31 -5.83
C LEU A 197 -19.90 9.63 -7.19
N ASP A 198 -20.09 10.41 -8.26
CA ASP A 198 -19.80 9.94 -9.62
C ASP A 198 -18.29 10.01 -9.86
N SER A 199 -17.63 8.85 -9.79
CA SER A 199 -16.19 8.69 -10.05
C SER A 199 -15.91 8.21 -11.49
N GLY A 200 -16.93 7.79 -12.22
CA GLY A 200 -16.80 7.23 -13.56
C GLY A 200 -16.32 5.77 -13.59
N ASP A 201 -16.22 5.10 -12.43
CA ASP A 201 -15.74 3.73 -12.27
C ASP A 201 -16.57 2.96 -11.20
N ASN A 202 -16.17 1.74 -10.82
CA ASN A 202 -16.88 0.91 -9.85
C ASN A 202 -16.42 1.14 -8.40
N SER A 203 -15.59 2.14 -8.12
CA SER A 203 -15.07 2.40 -6.78
C SER A 203 -16.19 2.67 -5.77
N ARG A 204 -16.06 2.14 -4.56
CA ARG A 204 -17.08 2.16 -3.49
C ARG A 204 -16.47 2.53 -2.15
N ASN A 205 -17.26 3.20 -1.34
CA ASN A 205 -16.95 3.44 0.06
C ASN A 205 -17.37 2.23 0.90
N ASN A 206 -16.39 1.59 1.53
CA ASN A 206 -16.60 0.48 2.46
C ASN A 206 -16.13 0.89 3.85
N PRO A 207 -17.03 1.06 4.85
CA PRO A 207 -16.66 1.53 6.19
C PRO A 207 -15.71 0.60 6.94
N ILE A 208 -15.81 -0.72 6.74
CA ILE A 208 -14.92 -1.68 7.39
C ILE A 208 -13.50 -1.46 6.89
N LEU A 209 -13.31 -1.42 5.57
CA LEU A 209 -12.01 -1.10 4.98
C LEU A 209 -11.56 0.33 5.33
N GLY A 210 -12.48 1.28 5.44
CA GLY A 210 -12.18 2.65 5.88
C GLY A 210 -11.49 2.69 7.25
N ILE A 211 -11.84 1.77 8.14
CA ILE A 211 -11.23 1.66 9.47
C ILE A 211 -9.94 0.84 9.41
N ILE A 212 -9.99 -0.40 8.90
CA ILE A 212 -8.87 -1.35 9.00
C ILE A 212 -7.74 -1.07 8.02
N ALA A 213 -8.04 -0.43 6.88
CA ALA A 213 -7.06 0.00 5.87
C ALA A 213 -6.74 1.51 5.97
N PHE A 214 -6.78 2.07 7.20
CA PHE A 214 -6.26 3.38 7.55
C PHE A 214 -6.88 4.58 6.81
N GLY A 215 -8.09 4.43 6.26
CA GLY A 215 -8.82 5.45 5.49
C GLY A 215 -9.02 5.09 4.02
N GLU A 216 -8.30 4.12 3.47
CA GLU A 216 -8.33 3.79 2.04
C GLU A 216 -9.67 3.17 1.57
N GLY A 217 -10.47 2.63 2.49
CA GLY A 217 -11.82 2.12 2.19
C GLY A 217 -12.85 3.20 1.82
N TRP A 218 -12.53 4.49 1.95
CA TRP A 218 -13.33 5.59 1.39
C TRP A 218 -13.00 5.80 -0.10
N HIS A 219 -13.04 4.72 -0.85
CA HIS A 219 -12.42 4.60 -2.15
C HIS A 219 -13.18 5.33 -3.27
N ASN A 220 -14.52 5.39 -3.19
CA ASN A 220 -15.31 6.21 -4.11
C ASN A 220 -15.04 7.71 -3.90
N ASN A 221 -14.90 8.16 -2.64
CA ASN A 221 -14.51 9.55 -2.38
C ASN A 221 -13.13 9.86 -2.98
N HIS A 222 -12.20 8.89 -2.84
CA HIS A 222 -10.84 9.01 -3.37
C HIS A 222 -10.83 9.07 -4.89
N HIS A 223 -11.55 8.19 -5.59
CA HIS A 223 -11.63 8.20 -7.04
C HIS A 223 -12.31 9.44 -7.60
N ALA A 224 -13.31 9.98 -6.89
CA ALA A 224 -13.93 11.26 -7.27
C ALA A 224 -13.00 12.47 -7.01
N HIS A 225 -12.08 12.38 -6.04
CA HIS A 225 -11.15 13.46 -5.67
C HIS A 225 -9.71 12.94 -5.50
N PRO A 226 -9.06 12.40 -6.54
CA PRO A 226 -7.80 11.65 -6.41
C PRO A 226 -6.63 12.49 -5.87
N SER A 227 -6.65 13.80 -6.10
CA SER A 227 -5.61 14.70 -5.57
C SER A 227 -5.79 15.08 -4.10
N SER A 228 -6.91 14.70 -3.46
CA SER A 228 -7.18 15.04 -2.07
C SER A 228 -6.33 14.23 -1.08
N ALA A 229 -5.76 14.91 -0.08
CA ALA A 229 -5.12 14.25 1.04
C ALA A 229 -6.12 13.65 2.04
N LYS A 230 -7.38 14.10 2.00
CA LYS A 230 -8.48 13.63 2.84
C LYS A 230 -9.42 12.76 2.02
N GLN A 231 -9.53 11.49 2.38
CA GLN A 231 -10.42 10.52 1.72
C GLN A 231 -11.72 10.32 2.52
N GLY A 232 -11.64 10.31 3.83
CA GLY A 232 -12.82 10.26 4.70
C GLY A 232 -13.56 11.60 4.73
N LEU A 233 -14.76 11.65 4.14
CA LEU A 233 -15.64 12.83 4.12
C LEU A 233 -16.73 12.72 5.21
N GLN A 234 -17.41 13.83 5.54
CA GLN A 234 -18.62 13.84 6.36
C GLN A 234 -18.50 13.06 7.70
N GLY A 235 -17.38 13.22 8.42
CA GLY A 235 -17.17 12.53 9.71
C GLY A 235 -16.69 11.08 9.61
N GLN A 236 -16.41 10.60 8.42
CA GLN A 236 -15.80 9.28 8.19
C GLN A 236 -14.38 9.22 8.77
N PHE A 237 -14.07 8.14 9.48
CA PHE A 237 -12.76 7.95 10.12
C PHE A 237 -11.68 7.68 9.07
N ASP A 238 -10.63 8.49 9.06
CA ASP A 238 -9.49 8.39 8.15
C ASP A 238 -8.19 8.63 8.95
N LEU A 239 -7.56 7.54 9.40
CA LEU A 239 -6.36 7.61 10.24
C LEU A 239 -5.22 8.34 9.53
N THR A 240 -5.00 8.02 8.25
CA THR A 240 -3.93 8.65 7.45
C THR A 240 -4.15 10.17 7.34
N TRP A 241 -5.38 10.62 7.19
CA TRP A 241 -5.72 12.05 7.20
C TRP A 241 -5.37 12.71 8.55
N TYR A 242 -5.70 12.07 9.68
CA TYR A 242 -5.36 12.63 10.99
C TYR A 242 -3.85 12.73 11.22
N ILE A 243 -3.08 11.80 10.67
CA ILE A 243 -1.60 11.88 10.70
C ILE A 243 -1.12 13.06 9.85
N ILE A 244 -1.67 13.26 8.64
CA ILE A 244 -1.32 14.39 7.77
C ILE A 244 -1.64 15.74 8.45
N LEU A 245 -2.80 15.86 9.11
CA LEU A 245 -3.14 17.05 9.90
C LEU A 245 -2.16 17.29 11.05
N THR A 246 -1.70 16.22 11.70
CA THR A 246 -0.71 16.33 12.77
C THR A 246 0.62 16.83 12.21
N LEU A 247 1.06 16.31 11.07
CA LEU A 247 2.25 16.79 10.38
C LEU A 247 2.12 18.26 9.94
N GLU A 248 0.95 18.70 9.52
CA GLU A 248 0.69 20.09 9.18
C GLU A 248 0.86 21.00 10.40
N LYS A 249 0.23 20.64 11.53
CA LYS A 249 0.37 21.39 12.80
C LYS A 249 1.82 21.47 13.29
N LEU A 250 2.63 20.46 13.00
CA LEU A 250 4.07 20.45 13.30
C LEU A 250 4.92 21.17 12.23
N GLY A 251 4.32 21.74 11.19
CA GLY A 251 5.01 22.42 10.08
C GLY A 251 5.75 21.45 9.14
N LEU A 252 5.48 20.15 9.25
CA LEU A 252 6.11 19.07 8.46
C LEU A 252 5.31 18.68 7.21
N ALA A 253 4.04 19.10 7.11
CA ALA A 253 3.24 18.99 5.88
C ALA A 253 2.78 20.36 5.41
N LYS A 254 2.80 20.59 4.10
CA LYS A 254 2.40 21.86 3.47
C LYS A 254 1.67 21.58 2.14
N ASN A 255 0.97 22.62 1.64
CA ASN A 255 0.24 22.57 0.36
C ASN A 255 -0.74 21.38 0.29
N ILE A 256 -1.46 21.16 1.38
CA ILE A 256 -2.41 20.07 1.50
C ILE A 256 -3.60 20.37 0.58
N ARG A 257 -3.89 19.42 -0.31
CA ARG A 257 -5.06 19.48 -1.18
C ARG A 257 -6.25 18.83 -0.49
N LEU A 258 -7.39 19.47 -0.61
CA LEU A 258 -8.67 18.98 -0.09
C LEU A 258 -9.64 18.71 -1.24
N PRO A 259 -10.74 17.98 -1.01
CA PRO A 259 -11.76 17.76 -2.03
C PRO A 259 -12.30 19.09 -2.53
N SER A 260 -12.39 19.24 -3.84
CA SER A 260 -12.97 20.44 -4.51
C SER A 260 -14.46 20.26 -4.70
#